data_ab44a1ee6d55b4fe7437165b073e0f4c
#
_entry.id   ab44a1ee6d55b4fe7437165b073e0f4c
#
_cell.length_a   1.000
_cell.length_b   1.000
_cell.length_c   1.000
_cell.angle_alpha   90.00
_cell.angle_beta   90.00
_cell.angle_gamma   90.00
#
_symmetry.space_group_name_H-M   'P 1'
#
loop_
_entity.id
_entity.type
_entity.pdbx_description
1 polymer ?
#
loop_
_entity_poly.entity_id
_entity_poly.type
_entity_poly.pdbx_seq_one_letter_code
_entity_poly.pdbx_strand_id
1 'polypeptide(L)' 'MTDLSRLSPVERAKRYRAQAQEARHNAAHSTGEAQAVFIKLAGKWEQLALEADEEAKAG' A
#
# COMPACT_ATOMS: atom_id res chain seq x y z
N MET A 1 -9.75 -5.04 -15.53
CA MET A 1 -8.48 -4.57 -14.96
C MET A 1 -8.69 -3.19 -14.34
N THR A 2 -8.22 -3.00 -13.13
CA THR A 2 -8.43 -1.73 -12.42
C THR A 2 -7.37 -0.71 -12.82
N ASP A 3 -7.83 0.43 -13.31
CA ASP A 3 -6.94 1.52 -13.66
C ASP A 3 -6.91 2.50 -12.48
N LEU A 4 -5.83 2.48 -11.71
CA LEU A 4 -5.68 3.32 -10.53
C LEU A 4 -5.68 4.82 -10.86
N SER A 5 -5.31 5.18 -12.08
CA SER A 5 -5.29 6.59 -12.48
C SER A 5 -6.69 7.20 -12.55
N ARG A 6 -7.74 6.37 -12.65
CA ARG A 6 -9.12 6.83 -12.69
C ARG A 6 -9.76 6.93 -11.31
N LEU A 7 -9.07 6.42 -10.29
CA LEU A 7 -9.59 6.46 -8.93
C LEU A 7 -9.30 7.82 -8.31
N SER A 8 -10.19 8.27 -7.42
CA SER A 8 -9.92 9.45 -6.62
C SER A 8 -8.76 9.18 -5.67
N PRO A 9 -8.12 10.22 -5.13
CA PRO A 9 -7.05 10.01 -4.14
C PRO A 9 -7.51 9.18 -2.95
N VAL A 10 -8.76 9.36 -2.49
CA VAL A 10 -9.31 8.58 -1.38
C VAL A 10 -9.38 7.10 -1.74
N GLU A 11 -9.84 6.79 -2.94
CA GLU A 11 -9.92 5.40 -3.40
C GLU A 11 -8.54 4.78 -3.58
N ARG A 12 -7.59 5.55 -4.10
CA ARG A 12 -6.21 5.08 -4.24
C ARG A 12 -5.61 4.75 -2.88
N ALA A 13 -5.83 5.62 -1.87
CA ALA A 13 -5.32 5.38 -0.52
C ALA A 13 -5.86 4.07 0.05
N LYS A 14 -7.16 3.80 -0.15
CA LYS A 14 -7.75 2.54 0.30
C LYS A 14 -7.09 1.33 -0.34
N ARG A 15 -6.84 1.41 -1.64
CA ARG A 15 -6.20 0.31 -2.38
C ARG A 15 -4.78 0.09 -1.88
N TYR A 16 -4.02 1.16 -1.68
CA TYR A 16 -2.65 1.05 -1.19
C TYR A 16 -2.62 0.45 0.22
N ARG A 17 -3.56 0.83 1.09
CA ARG A 17 -3.64 0.25 2.43
C ARG A 17 -3.97 -1.24 2.40
N ALA A 18 -4.85 -1.65 1.50
CA ALA A 18 -5.17 -3.06 1.35
C ALA A 18 -3.93 -3.85 0.91
N GLN A 19 -3.14 -3.31 -0.01
CA GLN A 19 -1.90 -3.93 -0.44
C GLN A 19 -0.88 -4.00 0.69
N ALA A 20 -0.79 -2.94 1.51
CA ALA A 20 0.11 -2.93 2.66
C ALA A 20 -0.27 -4.01 3.66
N GLN A 21 -1.55 -4.18 3.94
CA GLN A 21 -2.02 -5.22 4.87
C GLN A 21 -1.71 -6.61 4.33
N GLU A 22 -1.91 -6.82 3.05
CA GLU A 22 -1.60 -8.11 2.42
C GLU A 22 -0.11 -8.41 2.50
N ALA A 23 0.73 -7.41 2.26
CA ALA A 23 2.18 -7.57 2.37
C ALA A 23 2.59 -7.91 3.81
N ARG A 24 1.97 -7.26 4.80
CA ARG A 24 2.24 -7.57 6.21
C ARG A 24 1.81 -8.99 6.57
N HIS A 25 0.67 -9.41 6.06
CA HIS A 25 0.19 -10.77 6.25
C HIS A 25 1.20 -11.77 5.70
N ASN A 26 1.68 -11.52 4.49
CA ASN A 26 2.69 -12.38 3.88
C ASN A 26 3.99 -12.37 4.67
N ALA A 27 4.39 -11.21 5.20
CA ALA A 27 5.59 -11.11 6.03
C ALA A 27 5.47 -11.97 7.30
N ALA A 28 4.27 -11.97 7.91
CA ALA A 28 4.03 -12.75 9.13
C ALA A 28 4.13 -14.26 8.87
N HIS A 29 3.90 -14.68 7.63
CA HIS A 29 3.95 -16.09 7.24
C HIS A 29 5.24 -16.45 6.51
N SER A 30 6.22 -15.55 6.48
CA SER A 30 7.49 -15.76 5.81
C SER A 30 8.64 -15.63 6.80
N THR A 31 9.82 -16.13 6.42
CA THR A 31 11.04 -16.01 7.22
C THR A 31 12.18 -15.56 6.33
N GLY A 32 13.27 -15.09 6.96
CA GLY A 32 14.48 -14.74 6.25
C GLY A 32 14.30 -13.59 5.28
N GLU A 33 14.91 -13.73 4.10
CA GLU A 33 14.88 -12.67 3.08
C GLU A 33 13.49 -12.39 2.55
N ALA A 34 12.65 -13.41 2.43
CA ALA A 34 11.29 -13.24 1.95
C ALA A 34 10.51 -12.32 2.91
N GLN A 35 10.67 -12.52 4.22
CA GLN A 35 10.02 -11.67 5.20
C GLN A 35 10.48 -10.22 5.06
N ALA A 36 11.79 -10.00 4.89
CA ALA A 36 12.33 -8.65 4.73
C ALA A 36 11.77 -7.96 3.49
N VAL A 37 11.61 -8.70 2.39
CA VAL A 37 11.04 -8.16 1.16
C VAL A 37 9.59 -7.71 1.38
N PHE A 38 8.79 -8.54 2.05
CA PHE A 38 7.40 -8.20 2.31
C PHE A 38 7.27 -7.00 3.26
N ILE A 39 8.16 -6.88 4.24
CA ILE A 39 8.16 -5.72 5.15
C ILE A 39 8.45 -4.44 4.39
N LYS A 40 9.43 -4.46 3.50
CA LYS A 40 9.76 -3.31 2.66
C LYS A 40 8.60 -2.95 1.74
N LEU A 41 7.97 -3.96 1.15
CA LEU A 41 6.85 -3.74 0.26
C LEU A 41 5.68 -3.11 0.99
N ALA A 42 5.38 -3.59 2.20
CA ALA A 42 4.32 -3.01 3.02
C ALA A 42 4.59 -1.53 3.32
N GLY A 43 5.84 -1.20 3.67
CA GLY A 43 6.23 0.19 3.92
C GLY A 43 6.03 1.08 2.70
N LYS A 44 6.36 0.56 1.53
CA LYS A 44 6.20 1.29 0.28
C LYS A 44 4.73 1.57 -0.03
N TRP A 45 3.86 0.56 0.16
CA TRP A 45 2.43 0.74 -0.04
C TRP A 45 1.84 1.75 0.94
N GLU A 46 2.32 1.73 2.20
CA GLU A 46 1.87 2.71 3.20
C GLU A 46 2.28 4.12 2.82
N GLN A 47 3.49 4.29 2.30
CA GLN A 47 3.95 5.60 1.84
C GLN A 47 3.06 6.13 0.73
N LEU A 48 2.75 5.29 -0.25
CA LEU A 48 1.85 5.66 -1.34
C LEU A 48 0.47 6.04 -0.81
N ALA A 49 -0.02 5.33 0.20
CA ALA A 49 -1.30 5.65 0.83
C ALA A 49 -1.29 7.03 1.48
N LEU A 50 -0.19 7.36 2.18
CA LEU A 50 -0.05 8.68 2.80
C LEU A 50 -0.01 9.78 1.76
N GLU A 51 0.69 9.56 0.66
CA GLU A 51 0.75 10.53 -0.43
C GLU A 51 -0.62 10.76 -1.04
N ALA A 52 -1.38 9.69 -1.24
CA ALA A 52 -2.73 9.80 -1.76
C ALA A 52 -3.67 10.52 -0.77
N ASP A 53 -3.50 10.27 0.53
CA ASP A 53 -4.26 10.99 1.56
C ASP A 53 -3.98 12.49 1.52
N GLU A 54 -2.72 12.87 1.37
CA GLU A 54 -2.34 14.27 1.29
C GLU A 54 -2.91 14.93 0.04
N GLU A 55 -2.90 14.22 -1.06
CA GLU A 55 -3.51 14.68 -2.30
C GLU A 55 -5.01 14.91 -2.13
N ALA A 56 -5.68 14.01 -1.41
CA ALA A 56 -7.10 14.14 -1.12
C ALA A 56 -7.40 15.37 -0.25
N LYS A 57 -6.51 15.67 0.69
CA LYS A 57 -6.67 16.84 1.56
C LYS A 57 -6.41 18.14 0.81
N ALA A 58 -5.48 18.12 -0.13
CA ALA A 58 -5.14 19.30 -0.92
C ALA A 58 -6.21 19.65 -1.95
N GLY A 59 -6.94 18.65 -2.39
CA GLY A 59 -8.02 18.84 -3.33
C GLY A 59 -9.34 19.08 -2.66
#